data_31f35e8b1d3decb1480278a29b9ec7d6
#
_entry.id   31f35e8b1d3decb1480278a29b9ec7d6
#
_cell.length_a   1.000
_cell.length_b   1.000
_cell.length_c   1.000
_cell.angle_alpha   90.00
_cell.angle_beta   90.00
_cell.angle_gamma   90.00
#
_symmetry.space_group_name_H-M   'P 1'
#
loop_
_entity.id
_entity.type
_entity.pdbx_description
1 polymer ?
#
loop_
_entity_poly.entity_id
_entity_poly.type
_entity_poly.pdbx_seq_one_letter_code
_entity_poly.pdbx_strand_id
1 'polypeptide(L)'
;SIESLVDMVAGEDRDLVRGWVERLVADLDEAFLLHSPRFETRRIEMQAEFLDSPLRPAAFAGLSYPQNPDELRKFLTEKLAQGEQRLPPRRYDAAKVRGIVTPHIDFHRGGHSEAASYAPLRENVRATGKAFDTLVVLGIAHEGVGYPFCATAKGFETPFGVMECDGDFVRDLETKIGPRLLEEQMTHKNEHSIEFSAVFAQMFPELKASKIVPILCGGFWESLQSGGAPESAEPEVGEFIAALRQITQKHERAGKKIGFIASVDGAHVGTQFGDDTPLTRARLAQIQGEDRKWCAAIEAGNKAALHAHFARDGNRFNVDAHPALYTLLAAFPDWRGQLLDYDQAWSAEANIVVSFASLALFES
;
A
#
# COMPACT_ATOMS: atom_id res chain seq x y z
N SER A 1 -36.58 -10.12 -12.35
CA SER A 1 -37.66 -10.31 -11.36
C SER A 1 -37.70 -11.77 -10.88
N ILE A 2 -38.36 -12.05 -9.73
CA ILE A 2 -38.55 -13.41 -9.23
C ILE A 2 -39.28 -14.27 -10.29
N GLU A 3 -40.29 -13.71 -10.96
CA GLU A 3 -41.00 -14.40 -12.04
C GLU A 3 -40.06 -14.84 -13.17
N SER A 4 -39.16 -13.97 -13.60
CA SER A 4 -38.17 -14.30 -14.65
C SER A 4 -37.24 -15.44 -14.24
N LEU A 5 -36.83 -15.49 -12.96
CA LEU A 5 -36.01 -16.57 -12.43
C LEU A 5 -36.79 -17.90 -12.35
N VAL A 6 -38.05 -17.84 -11.89
CA VAL A 6 -38.96 -19.00 -11.88
C VAL A 6 -39.15 -19.53 -13.29
N ASP A 7 -39.39 -18.67 -14.28
CA ASP A 7 -39.57 -19.09 -15.67
C ASP A 7 -38.32 -19.77 -16.29
N MET A 8 -37.13 -19.36 -15.85
CA MET A 8 -35.86 -19.95 -16.32
C MET A 8 -35.60 -21.36 -15.76
N VAL A 9 -36.08 -21.64 -14.54
CA VAL A 9 -35.70 -22.83 -13.78
C VAL A 9 -36.88 -23.83 -13.65
N ALA A 10 -38.14 -23.35 -13.70
CA ALA A 10 -39.28 -24.15 -13.44
C ALA A 10 -39.60 -25.13 -14.61
N GLY A 11 -39.68 -26.42 -14.26
CA GLY A 11 -40.36 -27.44 -15.04
C GLY A 11 -41.88 -27.48 -14.74
N GLU A 12 -42.39 -28.64 -14.38
CA GLU A 12 -43.83 -28.86 -14.10
C GLU A 12 -44.30 -28.28 -12.75
N ASP A 13 -43.38 -28.03 -11.79
CA ASP A 13 -43.72 -27.64 -10.39
C ASP A 13 -43.33 -26.17 -10.07
N ARG A 14 -44.00 -25.23 -10.74
CA ARG A 14 -43.73 -23.79 -10.64
C ARG A 14 -43.86 -23.23 -9.22
N ASP A 15 -44.84 -23.72 -8.44
CA ASP A 15 -45.10 -23.18 -7.09
C ASP A 15 -43.99 -23.57 -6.12
N LEU A 16 -43.49 -24.80 -6.23
CA LEU A 16 -42.33 -25.25 -5.43
C LEU A 16 -41.07 -24.46 -5.77
N VAL A 17 -40.80 -24.29 -7.07
CA VAL A 17 -39.64 -23.52 -7.55
C VAL A 17 -39.76 -22.06 -7.13
N ARG A 18 -40.92 -21.45 -7.20
CA ARG A 18 -41.22 -20.11 -6.72
C ARG A 18 -40.83 -19.97 -5.24
N GLY A 19 -41.31 -20.87 -4.39
CA GLY A 19 -41.01 -20.84 -2.95
C GLY A 19 -39.51 -20.98 -2.63
N TRP A 20 -38.73 -21.69 -3.47
CA TRP A 20 -37.29 -21.77 -3.32
C TRP A 20 -36.61 -20.50 -3.76
N VAL A 21 -36.98 -19.90 -4.90
CA VAL A 21 -36.44 -18.63 -5.40
C VAL A 21 -36.74 -17.51 -4.42
N GLU A 22 -37.94 -17.41 -3.88
CA GLU A 22 -38.31 -16.39 -2.90
C GLU A 22 -37.47 -16.52 -1.61
N ARG A 23 -37.25 -17.72 -1.10
CA ARG A 23 -36.37 -17.95 0.05
C ARG A 23 -34.95 -17.59 -0.26
N LEU A 24 -34.41 -18.05 -1.41
CA LEU A 24 -33.05 -17.72 -1.82
C LEU A 24 -32.83 -16.21 -1.93
N VAL A 25 -33.79 -15.50 -2.54
CA VAL A 25 -33.73 -14.01 -2.64
C VAL A 25 -33.76 -13.36 -1.25
N ALA A 26 -34.62 -13.88 -0.34
CA ALA A 26 -34.68 -13.36 1.02
C ALA A 26 -33.36 -13.63 1.79
N ASP A 27 -32.80 -14.82 1.69
CA ASP A 27 -31.52 -15.19 2.33
C ASP A 27 -30.36 -14.33 1.78
N LEU A 28 -30.32 -14.13 0.46
CA LEU A 28 -29.31 -13.26 -0.18
C LEU A 28 -29.46 -11.79 0.23
N ASP A 29 -30.71 -11.30 0.36
CA ASP A 29 -30.96 -9.94 0.84
C ASP A 29 -30.59 -9.78 2.32
N GLU A 30 -30.90 -10.78 3.13
CA GLU A 30 -30.49 -10.81 4.53
C GLU A 30 -28.97 -10.80 4.70
N ALA A 31 -28.25 -11.49 3.83
CA ALA A 31 -26.81 -11.54 3.78
C ALA A 31 -26.16 -10.30 3.12
N PHE A 32 -26.95 -9.31 2.70
CA PHE A 32 -26.47 -8.12 1.96
C PHE A 32 -25.79 -8.42 0.62
N LEU A 33 -26.17 -9.50 -0.03
CA LEU A 33 -25.64 -9.91 -1.35
C LEU A 33 -26.48 -9.40 -2.52
N LEU A 34 -27.59 -8.71 -2.25
CA LEU A 34 -28.44 -8.06 -3.25
C LEU A 34 -28.38 -6.54 -3.10
N HIS A 35 -28.43 -5.83 -4.24
CA HIS A 35 -28.55 -4.37 -4.26
C HIS A 35 -30.00 -3.97 -3.96
N SER A 36 -30.35 -3.95 -2.68
CA SER A 36 -31.69 -3.68 -2.14
C SER A 36 -31.70 -2.43 -1.27
N PRO A 37 -32.89 -1.88 -0.91
CA PRO A 37 -32.98 -0.79 0.07
C PRO A 37 -32.32 -1.13 1.41
N ARG A 38 -32.37 -2.40 1.85
CA ARG A 38 -31.70 -2.88 3.06
C ARG A 38 -30.16 -2.78 2.93
N PHE A 39 -29.63 -3.23 1.79
CA PHE A 39 -28.20 -3.11 1.46
C PHE A 39 -27.76 -1.63 1.46
N GLU A 40 -28.53 -0.76 0.77
CA GLU A 40 -28.20 0.66 0.69
C GLU A 40 -28.24 1.35 2.05
N THR A 41 -29.22 1.03 2.88
CA THR A 41 -29.28 1.54 4.25
C THR A 41 -28.03 1.14 5.03
N ARG A 42 -27.68 -0.15 5.01
CA ARG A 42 -26.50 -0.66 5.73
C ARG A 42 -25.19 -0.06 5.18
N ARG A 43 -25.09 0.10 3.87
CA ARG A 43 -23.95 0.75 3.23
C ARG A 43 -23.76 2.19 3.71
N ILE A 44 -24.84 2.97 3.75
CA ILE A 44 -24.82 4.37 4.25
C ILE A 44 -24.42 4.41 5.73
N GLU A 45 -25.00 3.54 6.56
CA GLU A 45 -24.65 3.44 7.98
C GLU A 45 -23.15 3.13 8.17
N MET A 46 -22.63 2.12 7.47
CA MET A 46 -21.21 1.75 7.54
C MET A 46 -20.29 2.86 7.06
N GLN A 47 -20.69 3.62 6.04
CA GLN A 47 -19.95 4.79 5.58
C GLN A 47 -19.94 5.88 6.65
N ALA A 48 -21.09 6.20 7.23
CA ALA A 48 -21.19 7.20 8.29
C ALA A 48 -20.38 6.78 9.53
N GLU A 49 -20.51 5.54 9.99
CA GLU A 49 -19.72 4.99 11.10
C GLU A 49 -18.21 5.14 10.87
N PHE A 50 -17.73 4.84 9.65
CA PHE A 50 -16.31 5.00 9.33
C PHE A 50 -15.90 6.47 9.23
N LEU A 51 -16.70 7.31 8.55
CA LEU A 51 -16.37 8.73 8.35
C LEU A 51 -16.32 9.50 9.67
N ASP A 52 -17.24 9.20 10.60
CA ASP A 52 -17.32 9.85 11.91
C ASP A 52 -16.23 9.37 12.89
N SER A 53 -15.68 8.17 12.69
CA SER A 53 -14.62 7.65 13.55
C SER A 53 -13.30 8.40 13.32
N PRO A 54 -12.58 8.83 14.38
CA PRO A 54 -11.22 9.36 14.24
C PRO A 54 -10.18 8.27 13.95
N LEU A 55 -10.58 7.00 14.02
CA LEU A 55 -9.69 5.85 13.88
C LEU A 55 -10.12 4.95 12.73
N ARG A 56 -9.16 4.36 12.08
CA ARG A 56 -9.32 3.27 11.13
C ARG A 56 -9.01 1.96 11.87
N PRO A 57 -10.00 1.05 12.04
CA PRO A 57 -9.81 -0.22 12.72
C PRO A 57 -8.79 -1.11 12.03
N ALA A 58 -8.14 -2.01 12.79
CA ALA A 58 -7.25 -3.04 12.26
C ALA A 58 -8.06 -4.10 11.48
N ALA A 59 -8.22 -3.91 10.17
CA ALA A 59 -9.08 -4.74 9.33
C ALA A 59 -8.48 -6.14 9.06
N PHE A 60 -7.17 -6.28 9.14
CA PHE A 60 -6.46 -7.52 8.82
C PHE A 60 -5.95 -8.28 10.05
N ALA A 61 -6.21 -7.77 11.25
CA ALA A 61 -5.91 -8.47 12.50
C ALA A 61 -6.74 -9.76 12.62
N GLY A 62 -6.06 -10.89 12.84
CA GLY A 62 -6.68 -12.22 12.84
C GLY A 62 -6.88 -12.83 11.45
N LEU A 63 -6.59 -12.09 10.37
CA LEU A 63 -6.64 -12.55 8.97
C LEU A 63 -5.23 -12.74 8.40
N SER A 64 -4.48 -11.65 8.28
CA SER A 64 -3.13 -11.65 7.70
C SER A 64 -2.01 -11.71 8.76
N TYR A 65 -2.34 -11.39 10.00
CA TYR A 65 -1.42 -11.44 11.14
C TYR A 65 -2.18 -11.70 12.45
N PRO A 66 -1.52 -12.22 13.52
CA PRO A 66 -2.15 -12.47 14.80
C PRO A 66 -2.79 -11.22 15.42
N GLN A 67 -4.04 -11.35 15.90
CA GLN A 67 -4.75 -10.27 16.59
C GLN A 67 -4.21 -10.05 18.04
N ASN A 68 -3.71 -11.11 18.67
CA ASN A 68 -3.12 -11.01 20.00
C ASN A 68 -1.76 -10.31 19.93
N PRO A 69 -1.50 -9.24 20.71
CA PRO A 69 -0.26 -8.45 20.61
C PRO A 69 1.00 -9.24 20.96
N ASP A 70 0.92 -10.20 21.89
CA ASP A 70 2.10 -10.99 22.28
C ASP A 70 2.44 -12.04 21.23
N GLU A 71 1.43 -12.69 20.66
CA GLU A 71 1.60 -13.61 19.55
C GLU A 71 2.15 -12.88 18.30
N LEU A 72 1.60 -11.72 18.00
CA LEU A 72 2.07 -10.88 16.91
C LEU A 72 3.53 -10.47 17.11
N ARG A 73 3.89 -10.03 18.32
CA ARG A 73 5.28 -9.64 18.66
C ARG A 73 6.24 -10.81 18.46
N LYS A 74 5.87 -12.00 18.93
CA LYS A 74 6.68 -13.21 18.73
C LYS A 74 6.84 -13.51 17.24
N PHE A 75 5.74 -13.54 16.52
CA PHE A 75 5.74 -13.81 15.07
C PHE A 75 6.62 -12.82 14.29
N LEU A 76 6.45 -11.51 14.53
CA LEU A 76 7.23 -10.48 13.85
C LEU A 76 8.71 -10.49 14.27
N THR A 77 9.03 -10.87 15.52
CA THR A 77 10.43 -11.03 15.97
C THR A 77 11.13 -12.16 15.20
N GLU A 78 10.42 -13.27 14.97
CA GLU A 78 10.95 -14.38 14.15
C GLU A 78 11.18 -13.92 12.69
N LYS A 79 10.24 -13.16 12.11
CA LYS A 79 10.39 -12.59 10.76
C LYS A 79 11.57 -11.61 10.70
N LEU A 80 11.74 -10.74 11.70
CA LEU A 80 12.85 -9.80 11.78
C LEU A 80 14.20 -10.55 11.82
N ALA A 81 14.32 -11.57 12.65
CA ALA A 81 15.55 -12.35 12.74
C ALA A 81 15.91 -13.06 11.42
N GLN A 82 14.91 -13.49 10.65
CA GLN A 82 15.10 -14.03 9.30
C GLN A 82 15.58 -12.96 8.31
N GLY A 83 14.94 -11.78 8.35
CA GLY A 83 15.25 -10.69 7.42
C GLY A 83 16.60 -10.04 7.69
N GLU A 84 16.97 -9.84 8.96
CA GLU A 84 18.28 -9.24 9.32
C GLU A 84 19.48 -10.04 8.78
N GLN A 85 19.34 -11.37 8.66
CA GLN A 85 20.38 -12.22 8.07
C GLN A 85 20.57 -12.02 6.56
N ARG A 86 19.60 -11.41 5.89
CA ARG A 86 19.59 -11.17 4.43
C ARG A 86 20.09 -9.77 4.07
N LEU A 87 20.19 -8.85 5.07
CA LEU A 87 20.62 -7.49 4.83
C LEU A 87 22.05 -7.41 4.28
N PRO A 88 22.28 -6.70 3.19
CA PRO A 88 23.61 -6.46 2.66
C PRO A 88 24.40 -5.48 3.57
N PRO A 89 25.71 -5.39 3.42
CA PRO A 89 26.50 -4.35 4.05
C PRO A 89 25.95 -2.94 3.69
N ARG A 90 25.79 -2.10 4.70
CA ARG A 90 25.30 -0.73 4.55
C ARG A 90 26.30 0.10 3.72
N ARG A 91 25.78 0.85 2.74
CA ARG A 91 26.55 1.74 1.84
C ARG A 91 26.09 3.20 1.91
N TYR A 92 25.29 3.57 2.93
CA TYR A 92 24.77 4.91 3.15
C TYR A 92 25.12 5.40 4.56
N ASP A 93 25.10 6.73 4.74
CA ASP A 93 25.15 7.32 6.08
C ASP A 93 23.77 7.18 6.74
N ALA A 94 23.72 6.52 7.89
CA ALA A 94 22.48 6.35 8.63
C ALA A 94 21.82 7.68 9.01
N ALA A 95 22.60 8.73 9.28
CA ALA A 95 22.05 10.05 9.61
C ALA A 95 21.32 10.70 8.44
N LYS A 96 21.61 10.31 7.20
CA LYS A 96 21.00 10.82 5.97
C LYS A 96 19.76 10.03 5.52
N VAL A 97 19.38 8.95 6.19
CA VAL A 97 18.20 8.17 5.84
C VAL A 97 16.94 9.03 5.99
N ARG A 98 16.11 9.03 4.96
CA ARG A 98 14.85 9.79 4.88
C ARG A 98 13.63 8.90 4.78
N GLY A 99 13.79 7.66 4.34
CA GLY A 99 12.69 6.74 4.17
C GLY A 99 13.13 5.34 3.80
N ILE A 100 12.12 4.53 3.53
CA ILE A 100 12.27 3.14 3.10
C ILE A 100 11.25 2.80 2.00
N VAL A 101 11.59 1.80 1.21
CA VAL A 101 10.61 1.01 0.45
C VAL A 101 10.44 -0.30 1.20
N THR A 102 9.20 -0.68 1.46
CA THR A 102 8.84 -1.90 2.18
C THR A 102 7.74 -2.65 1.42
N PRO A 103 7.77 -3.97 1.36
CA PRO A 103 6.66 -4.73 0.81
C PRO A 103 5.38 -4.56 1.66
N HIS A 104 4.23 -4.90 1.06
CA HIS A 104 2.97 -5.07 1.78
C HIS A 104 2.31 -6.43 1.49
N ILE A 105 3.07 -7.37 0.97
CA ILE A 105 2.64 -8.75 0.81
C ILE A 105 2.34 -9.37 2.19
N ASP A 106 1.42 -10.34 2.23
CA ASP A 106 1.09 -11.08 3.45
C ASP A 106 2.33 -11.47 4.29
N PHE A 107 2.25 -11.24 5.61
CA PHE A 107 3.38 -11.42 6.54
C PHE A 107 3.94 -12.85 6.60
N HIS A 108 3.12 -13.86 6.29
CA HIS A 108 3.61 -15.25 6.23
C HIS A 108 4.57 -15.43 5.07
N ARG A 109 4.35 -14.74 3.95
CA ARG A 109 5.14 -14.82 2.72
C ARG A 109 6.31 -13.86 2.70
N GLY A 110 6.09 -12.56 2.93
CA GLY A 110 7.08 -11.49 2.78
C GLY A 110 7.54 -10.82 4.08
N GLY A 111 6.94 -11.16 5.23
CA GLY A 111 7.20 -10.46 6.49
C GLY A 111 8.66 -10.41 6.94
N HIS A 112 9.54 -11.30 6.47
CA HIS A 112 10.96 -11.22 6.73
C HIS A 112 11.62 -10.01 6.04
N SER A 113 11.28 -9.76 4.78
CA SER A 113 11.77 -8.61 4.02
C SER A 113 11.17 -7.30 4.54
N GLU A 114 9.85 -7.33 4.87
CA GLU A 114 9.16 -6.19 5.43
C GLU A 114 9.76 -5.80 6.79
N ALA A 115 9.93 -6.74 7.74
CA ALA A 115 10.54 -6.47 9.03
C ALA A 115 11.96 -5.88 8.92
N ALA A 116 12.78 -6.41 8.02
CA ALA A 116 14.14 -5.96 7.80
C ALA A 116 14.22 -4.57 7.15
N SER A 117 13.20 -4.20 6.35
CA SER A 117 13.16 -2.90 5.65
C SER A 117 13.18 -1.71 6.60
N TYR A 118 12.76 -1.88 7.87
CA TYR A 118 12.75 -0.81 8.88
C TYR A 118 14.12 -0.54 9.52
N ALA A 119 15.13 -1.38 9.27
CA ALA A 119 16.46 -1.20 9.83
C ALA A 119 17.05 0.20 9.55
N PRO A 120 16.98 0.78 8.34
CA PRO A 120 17.50 2.11 8.05
C PRO A 120 16.87 3.23 8.90
N LEU A 121 15.55 3.21 9.10
CA LEU A 121 14.86 4.21 9.94
C LEU A 121 15.29 4.09 11.41
N ARG A 122 15.39 2.86 11.93
CA ARG A 122 15.86 2.60 13.28
C ARG A 122 17.32 3.05 13.47
N GLU A 123 18.18 2.74 12.51
CA GLU A 123 19.58 3.19 12.50
C GLU A 123 19.69 4.71 12.45
N ASN A 124 18.84 5.40 11.67
CA ASN A 124 18.80 6.86 11.64
C ASN A 124 18.45 7.46 13.02
N VAL A 125 17.44 6.90 13.70
CA VAL A 125 17.07 7.35 15.06
C VAL A 125 18.24 7.17 16.01
N ARG A 126 18.92 6.02 15.97
CA ARG A 126 20.09 5.75 16.80
C ARG A 126 21.29 6.68 16.50
N ALA A 127 21.53 6.93 15.21
CA ALA A 127 22.64 7.79 14.76
C ALA A 127 22.42 9.27 15.09
N THR A 128 21.18 9.75 14.99
CA THR A 128 20.83 11.16 15.21
C THR A 128 20.38 11.48 16.61
N GLY A 129 20.01 10.46 17.42
CA GLY A 129 19.39 10.64 18.74
C GLY A 129 17.99 11.27 18.69
N LYS A 130 17.40 11.44 17.49
CA LYS A 130 16.09 12.07 17.31
C LYS A 130 15.14 11.12 16.59
N ALA A 131 14.00 10.83 17.23
CA ALA A 131 12.92 10.06 16.61
C ALA A 131 12.27 10.82 15.44
N PHE A 132 11.59 10.12 14.56
CA PHE A 132 10.70 10.75 13.58
C PHE A 132 9.44 11.23 14.28
N ASP A 133 9.08 12.50 14.05
CA ASP A 133 7.81 13.05 14.53
C ASP A 133 6.65 12.53 13.68
N THR A 134 6.88 12.35 12.38
CA THR A 134 5.88 11.93 11.41
C THR A 134 6.48 10.93 10.42
N LEU A 135 5.73 9.87 10.12
CA LEU A 135 5.98 8.93 9.03
C LEU A 135 4.89 9.11 7.97
N VAL A 136 5.27 9.63 6.80
CA VAL A 136 4.39 9.71 5.63
C VAL A 136 4.43 8.36 4.94
N VAL A 137 3.30 7.66 4.91
CA VAL A 137 3.17 6.33 4.31
C VAL A 137 2.41 6.44 3.00
N LEU A 138 3.09 6.13 1.91
CA LEU A 138 2.48 6.00 0.59
C LEU A 138 2.20 4.51 0.36
N GLY A 139 0.93 4.14 0.45
CA GLY A 139 0.43 2.81 0.11
C GLY A 139 -0.26 2.82 -1.26
N ILE A 140 -0.88 1.71 -1.63
CA ILE A 140 -1.53 1.51 -2.93
C ILE A 140 -3.05 1.41 -2.75
N ALA A 141 -3.80 2.10 -3.59
CA ALA A 141 -5.25 2.00 -3.67
C ALA A 141 -5.63 0.82 -4.58
N HIS A 142 -5.68 -0.41 -4.05
CA HIS A 142 -5.98 -1.61 -4.87
C HIS A 142 -7.38 -1.59 -5.49
N GLU A 143 -8.35 -0.96 -4.84
CA GLU A 143 -9.69 -0.76 -5.40
C GLU A 143 -9.76 0.42 -6.39
N GLY A 144 -8.65 1.15 -6.55
CA GLY A 144 -8.59 2.37 -7.36
C GLY A 144 -9.15 3.60 -6.63
N VAL A 145 -8.81 4.77 -7.14
CA VAL A 145 -9.30 6.08 -6.70
C VAL A 145 -9.43 7.01 -7.91
N GLY A 146 -10.37 7.94 -7.87
CA GLY A 146 -10.61 8.88 -8.96
C GLY A 146 -9.55 9.98 -9.03
N TYR A 147 -9.15 10.55 -7.89
CA TYR A 147 -7.98 11.41 -7.80
C TYR A 147 -6.73 10.56 -7.55
N PRO A 148 -5.56 10.83 -8.17
CA PRO A 148 -4.39 9.95 -8.08
C PRO A 148 -3.87 9.67 -6.67
N PHE A 149 -4.31 10.41 -5.67
CA PHE A 149 -3.91 10.25 -4.28
C PHE A 149 -5.11 10.39 -3.35
N CYS A 150 -5.23 9.49 -2.39
CA CYS A 150 -6.27 9.56 -1.37
C CYS A 150 -5.64 9.54 0.02
N ALA A 151 -5.86 10.59 0.82
CA ALA A 151 -5.41 10.64 2.19
C ALA A 151 -6.59 10.44 3.16
N THR A 152 -6.26 10.20 4.43
CA THR A 152 -7.22 10.28 5.53
C THR A 152 -6.56 10.89 6.76
N ALA A 153 -7.36 11.58 7.59
CA ALA A 153 -6.90 12.13 8.87
C ALA A 153 -7.10 11.17 10.05
N LYS A 154 -7.35 9.88 9.76
CA LYS A 154 -7.60 8.87 10.79
C LYS A 154 -6.30 8.28 11.31
N GLY A 155 -6.25 8.04 12.64
CA GLY A 155 -5.25 7.16 13.23
C GLY A 155 -5.51 5.71 12.84
N PHE A 156 -4.46 4.88 12.84
CA PHE A 156 -4.56 3.46 12.51
C PHE A 156 -4.48 2.61 13.78
N GLU A 157 -5.52 1.81 14.02
CA GLU A 157 -5.48 0.81 15.07
C GLU A 157 -4.63 -0.39 14.64
N THR A 158 -3.86 -0.91 15.57
CA THR A 158 -3.09 -2.15 15.43
C THR A 158 -3.18 -2.93 16.74
N PRO A 159 -2.83 -4.23 16.78
CA PRO A 159 -2.75 -4.95 18.05
C PRO A 159 -1.76 -4.34 19.06
N PHE A 160 -0.82 -3.50 18.60
CA PHE A 160 0.13 -2.80 19.50
C PHE A 160 -0.40 -1.46 20.04
N GLY A 161 -1.58 -1.04 19.64
CA GLY A 161 -2.22 0.22 19.99
C GLY A 161 -2.55 1.09 18.78
N VAL A 162 -2.80 2.36 19.00
CA VAL A 162 -3.13 3.33 17.94
C VAL A 162 -1.87 4.04 17.45
N MET A 163 -1.64 4.05 16.16
CA MET A 163 -0.71 4.98 15.52
C MET A 163 -1.49 6.24 15.13
N GLU A 164 -1.28 7.32 15.87
CA GLU A 164 -2.03 8.56 15.68
C GLU A 164 -1.69 9.25 14.35
N CYS A 165 -2.69 9.90 13.74
CA CYS A 165 -2.47 10.70 12.54
C CYS A 165 -1.81 12.06 12.87
N ASP A 166 -0.87 12.51 12.02
CA ASP A 166 -0.45 13.91 11.99
C ASP A 166 -1.48 14.75 11.22
N GLY A 167 -2.59 15.07 11.90
CA GLY A 167 -3.70 15.83 11.31
C GLY A 167 -3.33 17.23 10.83
N ASP A 168 -2.26 17.84 11.36
CA ASP A 168 -1.75 19.12 10.87
C ASP A 168 -1.11 18.97 9.48
N PHE A 169 -0.33 17.91 9.29
CA PHE A 169 0.27 17.62 7.98
C PHE A 169 -0.80 17.30 6.93
N VAL A 170 -1.80 16.47 7.28
CA VAL A 170 -2.91 16.14 6.37
C VAL A 170 -3.72 17.38 6.01
N ARG A 171 -4.05 18.25 6.99
CA ARG A 171 -4.77 19.51 6.76
C ARG A 171 -4.00 20.46 5.85
N ASP A 172 -2.69 20.55 6.02
CA ASP A 172 -1.84 21.38 5.16
C ASP A 172 -1.84 20.87 3.72
N LEU A 173 -1.80 19.53 3.51
CA LEU A 173 -1.94 18.92 2.17
C LEU A 173 -3.33 19.20 1.59
N GLU A 174 -4.41 18.97 2.35
CA GLU A 174 -5.78 19.24 1.92
C GLU A 174 -5.97 20.70 1.53
N THR A 175 -5.38 21.62 2.29
CA THR A 175 -5.43 23.07 1.96
C THR A 175 -4.80 23.38 0.60
N LYS A 176 -3.79 22.60 0.18
CA LYS A 176 -3.12 22.79 -1.11
C LYS A 176 -3.84 22.11 -2.26
N ILE A 177 -4.34 20.90 -2.04
CA ILE A 177 -4.92 20.02 -3.07
C ILE A 177 -6.45 20.25 -3.20
N GLY A 178 -7.10 20.63 -2.10
CA GLY A 178 -8.54 20.73 -1.98
C GLY A 178 -9.19 19.47 -1.40
N PRO A 179 -10.54 19.49 -1.22
CA PRO A 179 -11.30 18.42 -0.58
C PRO A 179 -11.15 17.06 -1.25
N ARG A 180 -10.91 17.02 -2.57
CA ARG A 180 -10.74 15.77 -3.35
C ARG A 180 -9.68 14.83 -2.78
N LEU A 181 -8.71 15.35 -2.01
CA LEU A 181 -7.69 14.53 -1.34
C LEU A 181 -8.29 13.56 -0.32
N LEU A 182 -9.44 13.91 0.30
CA LEU A 182 -10.12 13.13 1.35
C LEU A 182 -11.46 12.53 0.90
N GLU A 183 -11.96 12.86 -0.30
CA GLU A 183 -13.30 12.45 -0.74
C GLU A 183 -13.48 10.92 -0.74
N GLU A 184 -12.46 10.19 -1.15
CA GLU A 184 -12.51 8.72 -1.26
C GLU A 184 -11.84 8.02 -0.06
N GLN A 185 -11.75 8.67 1.11
CA GLN A 185 -11.08 8.11 2.28
C GLN A 185 -11.66 6.78 2.78
N MET A 186 -12.87 6.40 2.33
CA MET A 186 -13.44 5.07 2.55
C MET A 186 -12.54 3.96 2.00
N THR A 187 -11.77 4.19 0.95
CA THR A 187 -10.81 3.24 0.39
C THR A 187 -9.80 2.76 1.44
N HIS A 188 -9.45 3.60 2.42
CA HIS A 188 -8.57 3.19 3.52
C HIS A 188 -9.17 2.11 4.42
N LYS A 189 -10.50 1.93 4.44
CA LYS A 189 -11.18 1.04 5.40
C LYS A 189 -10.68 -0.40 5.30
N ASN A 190 -10.60 -0.92 4.07
CA ASN A 190 -10.24 -2.31 3.79
C ASN A 190 -8.88 -2.43 3.06
N GLU A 191 -8.09 -1.35 3.03
CA GLU A 191 -6.79 -1.35 2.38
C GLU A 191 -5.69 -1.78 3.35
N HIS A 192 -4.84 -2.73 2.94
CA HIS A 192 -3.82 -3.34 3.80
C HIS A 192 -2.45 -2.67 3.72
N SER A 193 -2.11 -2.06 2.58
CA SER A 193 -0.76 -1.55 2.32
C SER A 193 -0.25 -0.57 3.39
N ILE A 194 -1.12 0.28 3.94
CA ILE A 194 -0.76 1.20 5.03
C ILE A 194 -0.88 0.54 6.41
N GLU A 195 -1.88 -0.35 6.61
CA GLU A 195 -2.05 -1.03 7.90
C GLU A 195 -0.83 -1.86 8.27
N PHE A 196 -0.27 -2.60 7.32
CA PHE A 196 0.92 -3.41 7.56
C PHE A 196 2.11 -2.54 7.97
N SER A 197 2.30 -1.41 7.29
CA SER A 197 3.33 -0.44 7.68
C SER A 197 3.12 0.13 9.09
N ALA A 198 1.89 0.42 9.49
CA ALA A 198 1.58 0.89 10.85
C ALA A 198 1.91 -0.18 11.91
N VAL A 199 1.60 -1.46 11.64
CA VAL A 199 1.94 -2.58 12.53
C VAL A 199 3.44 -2.66 12.76
N PHE A 200 4.25 -2.64 11.69
CA PHE A 200 5.70 -2.70 11.83
C PHE A 200 6.28 -1.45 12.49
N ALA A 201 5.80 -0.25 12.15
CA ALA A 201 6.28 0.97 12.80
C ALA A 201 6.05 0.92 14.33
N GLN A 202 4.92 0.39 14.77
CA GLN A 202 4.61 0.25 16.20
C GLN A 202 5.34 -0.88 16.91
N MET A 203 5.84 -1.88 16.17
CA MET A 203 6.68 -2.94 16.73
C MET A 203 8.00 -2.37 17.29
N PHE A 204 8.55 -1.34 16.65
CA PHE A 204 9.89 -0.83 16.97
C PHE A 204 9.83 0.36 17.93
N PRO A 205 10.51 0.27 19.10
CA PRO A 205 10.54 1.37 20.09
C PRO A 205 11.00 2.71 19.49
N GLU A 206 11.91 2.69 18.53
CA GLU A 206 12.45 3.87 17.85
C GLU A 206 11.41 4.63 17.03
N LEU A 207 10.35 3.95 16.56
CA LEU A 207 9.34 4.48 15.64
C LEU A 207 7.95 4.58 16.26
N LYS A 208 7.72 3.89 17.39
CA LYS A 208 6.40 3.74 18.01
C LYS A 208 5.71 5.07 18.35
N ALA A 209 6.47 6.10 18.66
CA ALA A 209 5.94 7.43 18.99
C ALA A 209 5.67 8.32 17.78
N SER A 210 6.05 7.89 16.59
CA SER A 210 5.81 8.64 15.35
C SER A 210 4.33 8.68 15.03
N LYS A 211 3.86 9.81 14.51
CA LYS A 211 2.52 9.92 13.92
C LYS A 211 2.54 9.48 12.46
N ILE A 212 1.38 9.04 11.93
CA ILE A 212 1.24 8.61 10.55
C ILE A 212 0.59 9.71 9.70
N VAL A 213 1.00 9.84 8.44
CA VAL A 213 0.26 10.52 7.38
C VAL A 213 -0.05 9.47 6.31
N PRO A 214 -1.26 8.90 6.31
CA PRO A 214 -1.63 7.81 5.42
C PRO A 214 -2.11 8.35 4.06
N ILE A 215 -1.45 7.94 2.98
CA ILE A 215 -1.75 8.35 1.61
C ILE A 215 -1.78 7.12 0.73
N LEU A 216 -2.89 6.84 0.08
CA LEU A 216 -3.01 5.81 -0.95
C LEU A 216 -2.70 6.43 -2.31
N CYS A 217 -1.92 5.74 -3.11
CA CYS A 217 -1.59 6.10 -4.49
C CYS A 217 -2.44 5.27 -5.46
N GLY A 218 -3.13 5.94 -6.38
CA GLY A 218 -3.75 5.33 -7.55
C GLY A 218 -2.75 5.12 -8.68
N GLY A 219 -3.19 4.46 -9.76
CA GLY A 219 -2.35 4.23 -10.94
C GLY A 219 -2.16 5.50 -11.78
N PHE A 220 -1.01 5.66 -12.39
CA PHE A 220 -0.72 6.74 -13.34
C PHE A 220 -0.94 6.22 -14.78
N TRP A 221 -2.19 5.95 -15.11
CA TRP A 221 -2.56 5.20 -16.32
C TRP A 221 -2.30 5.95 -17.63
N GLU A 222 -2.61 7.26 -17.67
CA GLU A 222 -2.43 8.07 -18.88
C GLU A 222 -0.94 8.21 -19.21
N SER A 223 -0.10 8.38 -18.20
CA SER A 223 1.35 8.48 -18.41
C SER A 223 1.97 7.16 -18.83
N LEU A 224 1.51 6.03 -18.29
CA LEU A 224 1.97 4.69 -18.69
C LEU A 224 1.56 4.38 -20.13
N GLN A 225 0.38 4.80 -20.58
CA GLN A 225 -0.10 4.58 -21.95
C GLN A 225 0.57 5.51 -22.97
N SER A 226 0.74 6.78 -22.62
CA SER A 226 1.35 7.78 -23.50
C SER A 226 2.87 7.73 -23.53
N GLY A 227 3.50 7.18 -22.47
CA GLY A 227 4.94 7.28 -22.23
C GLY A 227 5.41 8.67 -21.82
N GLY A 228 4.49 9.63 -21.64
CA GLY A 228 4.78 10.97 -21.15
C GLY A 228 5.10 10.98 -19.66
N ALA A 229 5.89 11.98 -19.19
CA ALA A 229 6.15 12.11 -17.77
C ALA A 229 4.82 12.28 -17.00
N PRO A 230 4.63 11.60 -15.85
CA PRO A 230 3.39 11.66 -15.07
C PRO A 230 2.90 13.08 -14.78
N GLU A 231 3.79 14.02 -14.43
CA GLU A 231 3.41 15.40 -14.16
C GLU A 231 2.89 16.16 -15.40
N SER A 232 3.17 15.65 -16.60
CA SER A 232 2.74 16.26 -17.85
C SER A 232 1.48 15.60 -18.41
N ALA A 233 1.36 14.28 -18.26
CA ALA A 233 0.20 13.50 -18.72
C ALA A 233 -0.98 13.65 -17.74
N GLU A 234 -0.68 13.74 -16.45
CA GLU A 234 -1.64 13.80 -15.34
C GLU A 234 -1.26 14.99 -14.44
N PRO A 235 -1.74 16.23 -14.73
CA PRO A 235 -1.35 17.43 -14.00
C PRO A 235 -1.53 17.35 -12.48
N GLU A 236 -2.53 16.60 -12.03
CA GLU A 236 -2.83 16.35 -10.62
C GLU A 236 -1.66 15.65 -9.89
N VAL A 237 -0.92 14.81 -10.60
CA VAL A 237 0.28 14.15 -10.06
C VAL A 237 1.35 15.20 -9.76
N GLY A 238 1.57 16.14 -10.70
CA GLY A 238 2.51 17.24 -10.51
C GLY A 238 2.14 18.17 -9.35
N GLU A 239 0.85 18.49 -9.24
CA GLU A 239 0.30 19.30 -8.15
C GLU A 239 0.54 18.64 -6.78
N PHE A 240 0.24 17.35 -6.64
CA PHE A 240 0.45 16.62 -5.41
C PHE A 240 1.94 16.52 -5.04
N ILE A 241 2.83 16.20 -5.99
CA ILE A 241 4.27 16.13 -5.77
C ILE A 241 4.81 17.47 -5.25
N ALA A 242 4.37 18.58 -5.85
CA ALA A 242 4.78 19.92 -5.42
C ALA A 242 4.25 20.24 -4.01
N ALA A 243 3.01 19.89 -3.71
CA ALA A 243 2.40 20.07 -2.39
C ALA A 243 3.14 19.24 -1.33
N LEU A 244 3.37 17.94 -1.58
CA LEU A 244 4.08 17.06 -0.66
C LEU A 244 5.46 17.62 -0.30
N ARG A 245 6.24 18.07 -1.30
CA ARG A 245 7.55 18.71 -1.09
C ARG A 245 7.43 19.97 -0.22
N GLN A 246 6.51 20.88 -0.56
CA GLN A 246 6.35 22.16 0.15
C GLN A 246 5.91 21.95 1.60
N ILE A 247 4.97 21.03 1.84
CA ILE A 247 4.47 20.75 3.19
C ILE A 247 5.53 20.05 4.03
N THR A 248 6.27 19.08 3.47
CA THR A 248 7.42 18.47 4.14
C THR A 248 8.40 19.54 4.60
N GLN A 249 8.83 20.43 3.70
CA GLN A 249 9.76 21.51 4.04
C GLN A 249 9.20 22.48 5.09
N LYS A 250 7.89 22.78 5.06
CA LYS A 250 7.22 23.60 6.07
C LYS A 250 7.37 22.99 7.46
N HIS A 251 7.03 21.70 7.60
CA HIS A 251 7.09 20.99 8.87
C HIS A 251 8.52 20.79 9.36
N GLU A 252 9.49 20.55 8.47
CA GLU A 252 10.91 20.46 8.81
C GLU A 252 11.47 21.80 9.32
N ARG A 253 11.11 22.92 8.69
CA ARG A 253 11.48 24.25 9.17
C ARG A 253 10.88 24.57 10.54
N ALA A 254 9.74 23.97 10.87
CA ALA A 254 9.16 24.03 12.20
C ALA A 254 9.82 23.08 13.22
N GLY A 255 10.90 22.38 12.82
CA GLY A 255 11.69 21.51 13.68
C GLY A 255 11.23 20.05 13.73
N LYS A 256 10.17 19.67 12.98
CA LYS A 256 9.75 18.27 12.89
C LYS A 256 10.73 17.44 12.05
N LYS A 257 10.91 16.18 12.40
CA LYS A 257 11.64 15.19 11.61
C LYS A 257 10.64 14.29 10.89
N ILE A 258 10.66 14.37 9.55
CA ILE A 258 9.73 13.64 8.69
C ILE A 258 10.44 12.45 8.06
N GLY A 259 9.84 11.26 8.19
CA GLY A 259 10.28 10.05 7.51
C GLY A 259 9.23 9.60 6.48
N PHE A 260 9.66 8.77 5.53
CA PHE A 260 8.79 8.29 4.45
C PHE A 260 8.82 6.77 4.35
N ILE A 261 7.67 6.18 4.06
CA ILE A 261 7.53 4.75 3.80
C ILE A 261 6.75 4.59 2.48
N ALA A 262 7.37 4.02 1.47
CA ALA A 262 6.67 3.52 0.30
C ALA A 262 6.33 2.05 0.54
N SER A 263 5.06 1.76 0.77
CA SER A 263 4.54 0.42 1.03
C SER A 263 4.01 -0.15 -0.27
N VAL A 264 4.84 -0.97 -0.94
CA VAL A 264 4.64 -1.38 -2.34
C VAL A 264 5.21 -2.77 -2.60
N ASP A 265 4.56 -3.51 -3.50
CA ASP A 265 5.06 -4.79 -3.98
C ASP A 265 5.65 -4.68 -5.40
N GLY A 266 6.29 -5.73 -5.85
CA GLY A 266 6.82 -5.88 -7.20
C GLY A 266 5.81 -6.49 -8.16
N ALA A 267 6.27 -7.43 -8.99
CA ALA A 267 5.46 -8.06 -10.02
C ALA A 267 4.34 -8.93 -9.44
N HIS A 268 3.14 -8.78 -10.00
CA HIS A 268 1.97 -9.62 -9.76
C HIS A 268 1.65 -10.38 -11.04
N VAL A 269 2.05 -11.66 -11.12
CA VAL A 269 1.98 -12.47 -12.35
C VAL A 269 1.35 -13.83 -12.06
N GLY A 270 0.57 -14.31 -12.98
CA GLY A 270 -0.10 -15.61 -12.92
C GLY A 270 -1.60 -15.52 -13.15
N THR A 271 -2.29 -16.67 -13.05
CA THR A 271 -3.71 -16.80 -13.43
C THR A 271 -4.62 -15.83 -12.68
N GLN A 272 -4.35 -15.58 -11.39
CA GLN A 272 -5.13 -14.63 -10.59
C GLN A 272 -5.01 -13.18 -11.12
N PHE A 273 -3.94 -12.86 -11.84
CA PHE A 273 -3.65 -11.53 -12.39
C PHE A 273 -3.85 -11.45 -13.91
N GLY A 274 -4.59 -12.44 -14.48
CA GLY A 274 -4.92 -12.46 -15.90
C GLY A 274 -3.81 -12.97 -16.81
N ASP A 275 -2.79 -13.67 -16.28
CA ASP A 275 -1.69 -14.26 -17.02
C ASP A 275 -1.61 -15.78 -16.80
N ASP A 276 -2.13 -16.53 -17.77
CA ASP A 276 -2.16 -18.00 -17.72
C ASP A 276 -0.86 -18.66 -18.17
N THR A 277 0.18 -17.88 -18.52
CA THR A 277 1.48 -18.43 -18.91
C THR A 277 2.11 -19.15 -17.71
N PRO A 278 2.49 -20.44 -17.84
CA PRO A 278 3.02 -21.22 -16.72
C PRO A 278 4.27 -20.61 -16.10
N LEU A 279 4.32 -20.58 -14.77
CA LEU A 279 5.48 -20.15 -14.02
C LEU A 279 6.57 -21.23 -14.07
N THR A 280 7.66 -20.91 -14.73
CA THR A 280 8.88 -21.72 -14.77
C THR A 280 10.03 -20.98 -14.06
N ARG A 281 11.10 -21.68 -13.73
CA ARG A 281 12.31 -21.02 -13.19
C ARG A 281 12.86 -19.95 -14.12
N ALA A 282 12.78 -20.15 -15.43
CA ALA A 282 13.19 -19.16 -16.42
C ALA A 282 12.31 -17.89 -16.37
N ARG A 283 11.00 -18.06 -16.19
CA ARG A 283 10.08 -16.95 -16.06
C ARG A 283 10.28 -16.19 -14.74
N LEU A 284 10.49 -16.88 -13.63
CA LEU A 284 10.84 -16.26 -12.34
C LEU A 284 12.13 -15.44 -12.46
N ALA A 285 13.15 -15.97 -13.12
CA ALA A 285 14.40 -15.25 -13.39
C ALA A 285 14.19 -14.02 -14.30
N GLN A 286 13.29 -14.11 -15.29
CA GLN A 286 12.90 -12.97 -16.12
C GLN A 286 12.25 -11.87 -15.29
N ILE A 287 11.27 -12.21 -14.45
CA ILE A 287 10.60 -11.28 -13.53
C ILE A 287 11.63 -10.59 -12.64
N GLN A 288 12.50 -11.36 -11.99
CA GLN A 288 13.59 -10.82 -11.17
C GLN A 288 14.48 -9.86 -11.96
N GLY A 289 14.79 -10.19 -13.22
CA GLY A 289 15.60 -9.32 -14.08
C GLY A 289 14.93 -7.99 -14.40
N GLU A 290 13.60 -7.96 -14.54
CA GLU A 290 12.84 -6.72 -14.73
C GLU A 290 12.73 -5.94 -13.41
N ASP A 291 12.47 -6.59 -12.30
CA ASP A 291 12.41 -5.94 -10.99
C ASP A 291 13.74 -5.28 -10.60
N ARG A 292 14.86 -5.93 -10.90
CA ARG A 292 16.19 -5.33 -10.67
C ARG A 292 16.42 -4.02 -11.42
N LYS A 293 15.75 -3.82 -12.56
CA LYS A 293 15.89 -2.56 -13.34
C LYS A 293 15.19 -1.39 -12.65
N TRP A 294 13.97 -1.56 -12.15
CA TRP A 294 13.31 -0.50 -11.41
C TRP A 294 13.97 -0.26 -10.05
N CYS A 295 14.46 -1.31 -9.36
CA CYS A 295 15.28 -1.13 -8.16
C CYS A 295 16.54 -0.28 -8.46
N ALA A 296 17.25 -0.57 -9.55
CA ALA A 296 18.43 0.20 -9.96
C ALA A 296 18.09 1.67 -10.27
N ALA A 297 16.91 1.95 -10.85
CA ALA A 297 16.45 3.32 -11.06
C ALA A 297 16.26 4.07 -9.72
N ILE A 298 15.73 3.39 -8.69
CA ILE A 298 15.59 3.95 -7.34
C ILE A 298 16.98 4.19 -6.72
N GLU A 299 17.89 3.20 -6.81
CA GLU A 299 19.25 3.33 -6.28
C GLU A 299 19.96 4.55 -6.90
N ALA A 300 19.74 4.80 -8.18
CA ALA A 300 20.28 5.97 -8.90
C ALA A 300 19.52 7.30 -8.65
N GLY A 301 18.35 7.28 -7.99
CA GLY A 301 17.46 8.43 -7.84
C GLY A 301 16.94 8.94 -9.20
N ASN A 302 16.76 8.05 -10.17
CA ASN A 302 16.41 8.40 -11.55
C ASN A 302 14.91 8.12 -11.83
N LYS A 303 14.04 9.11 -11.53
CA LYS A 303 12.61 9.01 -11.77
C LYS A 303 12.24 8.78 -13.24
N ALA A 304 13.02 9.35 -14.17
CA ALA A 304 12.76 9.20 -15.60
C ALA A 304 13.03 7.75 -16.07
N ALA A 305 14.13 7.13 -15.61
CA ALA A 305 14.43 5.74 -15.88
C ALA A 305 13.40 4.80 -15.22
N LEU A 306 12.94 5.12 -14.00
CA LEU A 306 11.87 4.40 -13.32
C LEU A 306 10.59 4.41 -14.15
N HIS A 307 10.12 5.59 -14.56
CA HIS A 307 8.90 5.72 -15.37
C HIS A 307 9.03 5.03 -16.73
N ALA A 308 10.14 5.27 -17.45
CA ALA A 308 10.37 4.65 -18.76
C ALA A 308 10.40 3.12 -18.70
N HIS A 309 10.85 2.53 -17.57
CA HIS A 309 10.82 1.09 -17.38
C HIS A 309 9.38 0.54 -17.43
N PHE A 310 8.45 1.17 -16.73
CA PHE A 310 7.06 0.73 -16.67
C PHE A 310 6.25 1.12 -17.92
N ALA A 311 6.47 2.32 -18.47
CA ALA A 311 5.77 2.79 -19.65
C ALA A 311 6.14 2.02 -20.93
N ARG A 312 7.34 1.42 -20.99
CA ARG A 312 7.83 0.67 -22.17
C ARG A 312 6.87 -0.44 -22.63
N ASP A 313 6.20 -1.11 -21.71
CA ASP A 313 5.33 -2.25 -22.00
C ASP A 313 4.00 -2.21 -21.20
N GLY A 314 3.61 -1.00 -20.76
CA GLY A 314 2.36 -0.77 -20.05
C GLY A 314 2.29 -1.46 -18.69
N ASN A 315 3.46 -1.60 -18.02
CA ASN A 315 3.56 -2.29 -16.73
C ASN A 315 3.03 -3.74 -16.78
N ARG A 316 3.47 -4.49 -17.76
CA ARG A 316 2.97 -5.84 -18.09
C ARG A 316 3.02 -6.86 -16.94
N PHE A 317 3.81 -6.62 -15.90
CA PHE A 317 3.91 -7.48 -14.72
C PHE A 317 3.10 -6.97 -13.54
N ASN A 318 2.23 -5.97 -13.75
CA ASN A 318 1.34 -5.41 -12.73
C ASN A 318 2.10 -5.02 -11.45
N VAL A 319 3.26 -4.37 -11.59
CA VAL A 319 4.03 -3.83 -10.45
C VAL A 319 3.27 -2.63 -9.90
N ASP A 320 2.91 -2.66 -8.62
CA ASP A 320 2.16 -1.57 -8.01
C ASP A 320 3.04 -0.41 -7.49
N ALA A 321 4.34 -0.65 -7.41
CA ALA A 321 5.32 0.27 -6.84
C ALA A 321 5.47 1.61 -7.59
N HIS A 322 5.10 1.68 -8.88
CA HIS A 322 5.39 2.84 -9.73
C HIS A 322 4.87 4.17 -9.17
N PRO A 323 3.57 4.34 -8.79
CA PRO A 323 3.07 5.65 -8.41
C PRO A 323 3.72 6.18 -7.11
N ALA A 324 3.86 5.35 -6.09
CA ALA A 324 4.46 5.76 -4.83
C ALA A 324 5.95 6.12 -4.99
N LEU A 325 6.71 5.26 -5.68
CA LEU A 325 8.15 5.46 -5.89
C LEU A 325 8.44 6.65 -6.80
N TYR A 326 7.67 6.81 -7.88
CA TYR A 326 7.79 7.98 -8.76
C TYR A 326 7.54 9.27 -7.98
N THR A 327 6.48 9.30 -7.17
CA THR A 327 6.13 10.45 -6.33
C THR A 327 7.26 10.85 -5.40
N LEU A 328 7.89 9.89 -4.71
CA LEU A 328 9.02 10.18 -3.81
C LEU A 328 10.24 10.70 -4.56
N LEU A 329 10.65 10.06 -5.65
CA LEU A 329 11.81 10.51 -6.43
C LEU A 329 11.56 11.87 -7.11
N ALA A 330 10.33 12.18 -7.49
CA ALA A 330 9.98 13.47 -8.05
C ALA A 330 9.90 14.57 -6.98
N ALA A 331 9.37 14.25 -5.79
CA ALA A 331 9.34 15.17 -4.66
C ALA A 331 10.74 15.45 -4.12
N PHE A 332 11.65 14.48 -4.11
CA PHE A 332 12.96 14.55 -3.47
C PHE A 332 14.07 14.08 -4.42
N PRO A 333 14.49 14.90 -5.41
CA PRO A 333 15.39 14.49 -6.49
C PRO A 333 16.83 14.17 -6.03
N ASP A 334 17.21 14.63 -4.84
CA ASP A 334 18.53 14.36 -4.25
C ASP A 334 18.58 13.01 -3.52
N TRP A 335 17.46 12.29 -3.46
CA TRP A 335 17.45 10.98 -2.81
C TRP A 335 18.04 9.90 -3.71
N ARG A 336 18.68 8.95 -3.05
CA ARG A 336 19.22 7.71 -3.62
C ARG A 336 18.72 6.52 -2.82
N GLY A 337 18.82 5.34 -3.40
CA GLY A 337 18.46 4.11 -2.72
C GLY A 337 19.62 3.16 -2.51
N GLN A 338 19.43 2.21 -1.61
CA GLN A 338 20.19 0.97 -1.55
C GLN A 338 19.23 -0.19 -1.41
N LEU A 339 19.31 -1.14 -2.34
CA LEU A 339 18.54 -2.40 -2.23
C LEU A 339 19.02 -3.18 -1.00
N LEU A 340 18.06 -3.54 -0.15
CA LEU A 340 18.28 -4.29 1.10
C LEU A 340 17.95 -5.77 0.94
N ASP A 341 16.81 -6.06 0.32
CA ASP A 341 16.36 -7.43 0.07
C ASP A 341 15.49 -7.49 -1.19
N TYR A 342 15.40 -8.64 -1.79
CA TYR A 342 14.50 -8.97 -2.89
C TYR A 342 14.13 -10.44 -2.79
N ASP A 343 12.84 -10.74 -2.90
CA ASP A 343 12.37 -12.12 -2.92
C ASP A 343 11.11 -12.27 -3.81
N GLN A 344 10.69 -13.51 -3.99
CA GLN A 344 9.51 -13.89 -4.77
C GLN A 344 8.70 -14.93 -4.00
N ALA A 345 7.47 -14.59 -3.62
CA ALA A 345 6.50 -15.55 -3.12
C ALA A 345 5.77 -16.17 -4.30
N TRP A 346 6.01 -17.45 -4.58
CA TRP A 346 5.46 -18.11 -5.75
C TRP A 346 4.97 -19.54 -5.49
N SER A 347 4.00 -19.98 -6.29
CA SER A 347 3.48 -21.33 -6.31
C SER A 347 3.30 -21.78 -7.77
N ALA A 348 3.94 -22.88 -8.14
CA ALA A 348 3.75 -23.48 -9.46
C ALA A 348 2.35 -24.10 -9.60
N GLU A 349 1.80 -24.66 -8.52
CA GLU A 349 0.49 -25.29 -8.51
C GLU A 349 -0.64 -24.26 -8.72
N ALA A 350 -0.56 -23.12 -8.01
CA ALA A 350 -1.50 -22.02 -8.17
C ALA A 350 -1.21 -21.12 -9.36
N ASN A 351 -0.08 -21.33 -10.06
CA ASN A 351 0.44 -20.47 -11.13
C ASN A 351 0.40 -18.99 -10.73
N ILE A 352 1.03 -18.65 -9.59
CA ILE A 352 1.05 -17.29 -9.05
C ILE A 352 2.45 -16.94 -8.53
N VAL A 353 2.88 -15.72 -8.78
CA VAL A 353 4.04 -15.08 -8.13
C VAL A 353 3.72 -13.63 -7.79
N VAL A 354 4.11 -13.23 -6.58
CA VAL A 354 4.25 -11.83 -6.18
C VAL A 354 5.70 -11.63 -5.80
N SER A 355 6.39 -10.72 -6.47
CA SER A 355 7.74 -10.31 -6.11
C SER A 355 7.71 -9.09 -5.20
N PHE A 356 8.77 -8.88 -4.44
CA PHE A 356 8.87 -7.74 -3.54
C PHE A 356 10.33 -7.36 -3.27
N ALA A 357 10.53 -6.08 -2.97
CA ALA A 357 11.84 -5.53 -2.66
C ALA A 357 11.78 -4.55 -1.49
N SER A 358 12.86 -4.53 -0.72
CA SER A 358 13.09 -3.55 0.35
C SER A 358 14.28 -2.67 0.01
N LEU A 359 14.14 -1.35 0.14
CA LEU A 359 15.23 -0.41 -0.10
C LEU A 359 15.31 0.63 1.03
N ALA A 360 16.53 1.05 1.35
CA ALA A 360 16.77 2.29 2.09
C ALA A 360 16.71 3.48 1.13
N LEU A 361 16.13 4.61 1.58
CA LEU A 361 16.12 5.88 0.86
C LEU A 361 16.84 6.93 1.69
N PHE A 362 17.81 7.65 1.10
CA PHE A 362 18.66 8.59 1.81
C PHE A 362 19.06 9.77 0.92
N GLU A 363 19.41 10.88 1.55
CA GLU A 363 19.98 12.06 0.86
C GLU A 363 21.41 11.76 0.40
N SER A 364 21.72 12.15 -0.84
CA SER A 364 23.04 11.97 -1.46
C SER A 364 24.13 12.83 -0.83
#